data_0d2bec37de56512ddb96ac41f942a5c0
#
_entry.id   0d2bec37de56512ddb96ac41f942a5c0
#
_cell.length_a   1.000
_cell.length_b   1.000
_cell.length_c   1.000
_cell.angle_alpha   90.00
_cell.angle_beta   90.00
_cell.angle_gamma   90.00
#
_symmetry.space_group_name_H-M   'P 1'
#
loop_
_entity.id
_entity.type
_entity.pdbx_description
1 polymer ?
#
loop_
_entity_poly.entity_id
_entity_poly.type
_entity_poly.pdbx_seq_one_letter_code
_entity_poly.pdbx_strand_id
1 'polypeptide(L)'
;MIVNMLFSMKRQTDPDVLLLQAVADPARLAILRHLSDVAEVCACDFTETCDVSQPTVSHHLKVLRDAGWIDGQRRGTWIWYSLRPEAAARFRSLAGSLGHIGVAEGQPRRLTVVQPQPAG
;
A
#
# COMPACT_ATOMS: atom_id res chain seq x y z
N MET A 1 24.78 15.10 4.74
CA MET A 1 24.73 13.93 4.30
C MET A 1 23.40 13.38 4.05
N ILE A 2 23.24 12.65 3.08
CA ILE A 2 22.02 12.09 2.73
C ILE A 2 21.40 11.28 3.81
N VAL A 3 22.17 10.53 4.50
CA VAL A 3 21.68 9.72 5.56
C VAL A 3 21.00 10.55 6.63
N ASN A 4 21.58 11.63 7.00
CA ASN A 4 20.99 12.45 8.01
C ASN A 4 19.74 13.07 7.52
N MET A 5 19.71 13.43 6.26
CA MET A 5 18.57 14.01 5.72
C MET A 5 17.45 13.01 5.77
N LEU A 6 17.73 11.77 5.45
CA LEU A 6 16.73 10.76 5.45
C LEU A 6 16.18 10.51 6.83
N PHE A 7 17.00 10.54 7.82
CA PHE A 7 16.52 10.32 9.14
C PHE A 7 15.75 11.51 9.68
N SER A 8 16.00 12.68 9.18
CA SER A 8 15.29 13.81 9.70
C SER A 8 13.92 13.90 9.06
N MET A 9 13.65 13.17 8.00
CA MET A 9 12.38 13.24 7.38
C MET A 9 11.38 12.58 8.26
N LYS A 10 10.20 13.13 8.37
CA LYS A 10 9.20 12.53 9.14
C LYS A 10 8.55 11.44 8.42
N ARG A 11 9.08 10.26 8.55
CA ARG A 11 8.57 9.15 7.87
C ARG A 11 7.12 8.99 7.99
N GLN A 12 6.51 9.22 9.12
CA GLN A 12 5.14 8.99 9.33
C GLN A 12 4.27 10.03 8.66
N THR A 13 4.83 11.07 8.10
CA THR A 13 4.03 12.05 7.41
C THR A 13 4.30 12.05 5.92
N ASP A 14 5.22 11.23 5.45
CA ASP A 14 5.49 11.13 4.03
C ASP A 14 4.34 10.33 3.40
N PRO A 15 3.59 10.90 2.47
CA PRO A 15 2.44 10.21 1.89
C PRO A 15 2.79 8.87 1.24
N ASP A 16 3.94 8.79 0.62
CA ASP A 16 4.32 7.55 -0.06
C ASP A 16 4.64 6.48 0.98
N VAL A 17 5.30 6.87 2.06
CA VAL A 17 5.62 5.93 3.11
C VAL A 17 4.34 5.43 3.78
N LEU A 18 3.40 6.34 4.05
CA LEU A 18 2.14 5.94 4.66
C LEU A 18 1.38 4.99 3.75
N LEU A 19 1.41 5.25 2.45
CA LEU A 19 0.72 4.40 1.50
C LEU A 19 1.32 3.00 1.54
N LEU A 20 2.64 2.91 1.56
CA LEU A 20 3.31 1.62 1.55
C LEU A 20 3.16 0.89 2.88
N GLN A 21 3.23 1.63 3.99
CA GLN A 21 3.08 0.99 5.29
C GLN A 21 1.71 0.40 5.47
N ALA A 22 0.71 1.05 4.92
CA ALA A 22 -0.66 0.56 5.07
C ALA A 22 -0.88 -0.80 4.41
N VAL A 23 -0.13 -1.12 3.37
CA VAL A 23 -0.33 -2.41 2.72
C VAL A 23 0.58 -3.47 3.29
N ALA A 24 1.47 -3.12 4.18
CA ALA A 24 2.42 -4.09 4.72
C ALA A 24 1.83 -4.85 5.90
N ASP A 25 0.71 -5.45 5.69
CA ASP A 25 0.01 -6.22 6.69
C ASP A 25 -0.91 -7.21 5.98
N PRO A 26 -0.92 -8.47 6.35
CA PRO A 26 -1.71 -9.47 5.63
C PRO A 26 -3.19 -9.16 5.57
N ALA A 27 -3.76 -8.69 6.67
CA ALA A 27 -5.19 -8.39 6.68
C ALA A 27 -5.50 -7.19 5.82
N ARG A 28 -4.69 -6.16 5.88
CA ARG A 28 -4.92 -4.98 5.08
C ARG A 28 -4.73 -5.26 3.59
N LEU A 29 -3.75 -6.08 3.27
CA LEU A 29 -3.54 -6.45 1.88
C LEU A 29 -4.74 -7.25 1.37
N ALA A 30 -5.28 -8.13 2.21
CA ALA A 30 -6.46 -8.91 1.82
C ALA A 30 -7.66 -8.00 1.58
N ILE A 31 -7.83 -6.99 2.42
CA ILE A 31 -8.92 -6.04 2.24
C ILE A 31 -8.78 -5.32 0.90
N LEU A 32 -7.57 -4.87 0.59
CA LEU A 32 -7.35 -4.15 -0.66
C LEU A 32 -7.55 -5.05 -1.87
N ARG A 33 -7.16 -6.30 -1.77
CA ARG A 33 -7.38 -7.22 -2.87
C ARG A 33 -8.87 -7.41 -3.10
N HIS A 34 -9.61 -7.52 -2.02
CA HIS A 34 -11.05 -7.70 -2.14
C HIS A 34 -11.68 -6.45 -2.76
N LEU A 35 -11.25 -5.27 -2.32
CA LEU A 35 -11.78 -4.04 -2.87
C LEU A 35 -11.34 -3.78 -4.30
N SER A 36 -10.33 -4.49 -4.77
CA SER A 36 -9.93 -4.37 -6.15
C SER A 36 -10.89 -5.14 -7.06
N ASP A 37 -11.58 -6.10 -6.50
CA ASP A 37 -12.49 -6.93 -7.29
C ASP A 37 -13.93 -6.44 -7.26
N VAL A 38 -14.29 -5.62 -6.32
CA VAL A 38 -15.68 -5.17 -6.19
C VAL A 38 -15.69 -3.65 -6.04
N ALA A 39 -16.80 -3.04 -6.38
CA ALA A 39 -16.89 -1.60 -6.32
C ALA A 39 -16.96 -1.07 -4.90
N GLU A 40 -17.67 -1.73 -4.04
CA GLU A 40 -17.85 -1.32 -2.68
C GLU A 40 -18.08 -2.49 -1.78
N VAL A 41 -17.73 -2.37 -0.52
CA VAL A 41 -17.97 -3.43 0.43
C VAL A 41 -18.42 -2.81 1.73
N CYS A 42 -19.42 -3.38 2.36
CA CYS A 42 -19.89 -2.94 3.65
C CYS A 42 -18.86 -3.39 4.68
N ALA A 43 -18.62 -2.56 5.69
CA ALA A 43 -17.71 -2.93 6.75
C ALA A 43 -18.05 -4.27 7.39
N CYS A 44 -19.33 -4.60 7.43
CA CYS A 44 -19.75 -5.84 8.04
C CYS A 44 -19.25 -7.06 7.29
N ASP A 45 -18.96 -6.94 6.01
CA ASP A 45 -18.54 -8.09 5.23
C ASP A 45 -17.09 -8.46 5.53
N PHE A 46 -16.31 -7.53 6.02
CA PHE A 46 -14.92 -7.83 6.25
C PHE A 46 -14.68 -8.74 7.46
N THR A 47 -15.58 -8.73 8.40
CA THR A 47 -15.42 -9.60 9.55
C THR A 47 -15.49 -11.06 9.13
N GLU A 48 -16.27 -11.35 8.11
CA GLU A 48 -16.38 -12.71 7.66
C GLU A 48 -15.23 -13.04 6.73
N THR A 49 -14.82 -12.10 5.93
CA THR A 49 -13.76 -12.32 4.97
C THR A 49 -12.39 -12.45 5.57
N CYS A 50 -12.09 -11.64 6.55
CA CYS A 50 -10.76 -11.62 7.11
C CYS A 50 -10.58 -12.47 8.35
N ASP A 51 -11.62 -13.08 8.82
CA ASP A 51 -11.53 -13.91 10.00
C ASP A 51 -10.87 -13.21 11.17
N VAL A 52 -11.21 -11.98 11.40
CA VAL A 52 -10.70 -11.23 12.53
C VAL A 52 -11.86 -10.52 13.20
N SER A 53 -11.64 -10.05 14.40
CA SER A 53 -12.72 -9.41 15.16
C SER A 53 -13.08 -8.07 14.56
N GLN A 54 -14.26 -7.60 14.86
CA GLN A 54 -14.73 -6.34 14.35
C GLN A 54 -13.87 -5.16 14.78
N PRO A 55 -13.40 -5.06 16.02
CA PRO A 55 -12.53 -3.94 16.37
C PRO A 55 -11.23 -3.97 15.57
N THR A 56 -10.72 -5.16 15.28
CA THR A 56 -9.50 -5.27 14.51
C THR A 56 -9.75 -4.83 13.06
N VAL A 57 -10.89 -5.22 12.51
CA VAL A 57 -11.25 -4.82 11.15
C VAL A 57 -11.37 -3.30 11.10
N SER A 58 -12.02 -2.71 12.09
CA SER A 58 -12.19 -1.25 12.14
C SER A 58 -10.84 -0.56 12.19
N HIS A 59 -9.90 -1.12 12.92
CA HIS A 59 -8.57 -0.55 13.01
C HIS A 59 -7.88 -0.58 11.63
N HIS A 60 -7.96 -1.71 10.96
CA HIS A 60 -7.35 -1.85 9.64
C HIS A 60 -7.99 -0.91 8.62
N LEU A 61 -9.30 -0.76 8.68
CA LEU A 61 -9.98 0.14 7.77
C LEU A 61 -9.58 1.59 8.04
N LYS A 62 -9.38 1.93 9.31
CA LYS A 62 -8.95 3.26 9.64
C LYS A 62 -7.55 3.54 9.12
N VAL A 63 -6.65 2.58 9.26
CA VAL A 63 -5.29 2.72 8.77
C VAL A 63 -5.30 2.93 7.25
N LEU A 64 -6.10 2.14 6.55
CA LEU A 64 -6.18 2.24 5.10
C LEU A 64 -6.80 3.57 4.66
N ARG A 65 -7.80 4.02 5.40
CA ARG A 65 -8.44 5.28 5.06
C ARG A 65 -7.51 6.44 5.31
N ASP A 66 -6.82 6.44 6.45
CA ASP A 66 -5.92 7.52 6.80
C ASP A 66 -4.74 7.59 5.83
N ALA A 67 -4.35 6.47 5.26
CA ALA A 67 -3.27 6.45 4.30
C ALA A 67 -3.72 6.82 2.88
N GLY A 68 -5.02 6.96 2.68
CA GLY A 68 -5.54 7.37 1.38
C GLY A 68 -5.90 6.25 0.44
N TRP A 69 -5.89 5.01 0.91
CA TRP A 69 -6.22 3.87 0.05
C TRP A 69 -7.70 3.73 -0.23
N ILE A 70 -8.52 4.05 0.75
CA ILE A 70 -9.96 3.82 0.62
C ILE A 70 -10.77 5.00 1.11
N ASP A 71 -11.99 5.07 0.65
CA ASP A 71 -12.95 6.05 1.09
C ASP A 71 -14.05 5.31 1.81
N GLY A 72 -14.65 5.94 2.80
CA GLY A 72 -15.78 5.38 3.49
C GLY A 72 -16.99 6.28 3.31
N GLN A 73 -18.15 5.69 3.09
CA GLN A 73 -19.37 6.45 2.95
C GLN A 73 -20.42 5.85 3.87
N ARG A 74 -20.99 6.66 4.73
CA ARG A 74 -21.99 6.16 5.64
C ARG A 74 -23.33 6.07 4.96
N ARG A 75 -23.98 4.95 5.09
CA ARG A 75 -25.32 4.75 4.58
C ARG A 75 -26.10 4.09 5.69
N GLY A 76 -26.90 4.85 6.39
CA GLY A 76 -27.65 4.35 7.53
C GLY A 76 -26.68 4.07 8.67
N THR A 77 -26.69 2.87 9.19
CA THR A 77 -25.82 2.53 10.30
C THR A 77 -24.52 1.92 9.82
N TRP A 78 -24.38 1.70 8.54
CA TRP A 78 -23.18 1.03 8.03
C TRP A 78 -22.30 1.95 7.21
N ILE A 79 -21.03 1.65 7.16
CA ILE A 79 -20.12 2.40 6.33
C ILE A 79 -19.72 1.49 5.20
N TRP A 80 -19.76 2.02 3.99
CA TRP A 80 -19.38 1.30 2.79
C TRP A 80 -18.05 1.85 2.31
N TYR A 81 -17.15 0.95 1.99
CA TYR A 81 -15.81 1.31 1.59
C TYR A 81 -15.53 1.02 0.13
N SER A 82 -14.73 1.86 -0.48
CA SER A 82 -14.32 1.65 -1.87
C SER A 82 -12.87 2.04 -2.02
N LEU A 83 -12.20 1.43 -2.98
CA LEU A 83 -10.80 1.70 -3.23
C LEU A 83 -10.69 3.06 -3.92
N ARG A 84 -9.72 3.83 -3.55
CA ARG A 84 -9.49 5.10 -4.21
C ARG A 84 -8.58 4.88 -5.41
N PRO A 85 -9.02 5.19 -6.60
CA PRO A 85 -8.21 4.94 -7.80
C PRO A 85 -6.88 5.66 -7.78
N GLU A 86 -6.83 6.83 -7.17
CA GLU A 86 -5.60 7.59 -7.12
C GLU A 86 -4.54 6.89 -6.28
N ALA A 87 -4.95 6.17 -5.24
CA ALA A 87 -4.01 5.45 -4.41
C ALA A 87 -3.41 4.29 -5.20
N ALA A 88 -4.24 3.58 -5.93
CA ALA A 88 -3.77 2.46 -6.74
C ALA A 88 -2.82 2.96 -7.82
N ALA A 89 -3.14 4.08 -8.43
CA ALA A 89 -2.28 4.65 -9.47
C ALA A 89 -0.95 5.07 -8.88
N ARG A 90 -0.98 5.67 -7.69
CA ARG A 90 0.24 6.08 -7.05
C ARG A 90 1.10 4.90 -6.67
N PHE A 91 0.47 3.85 -6.18
CA PHE A 91 1.20 2.66 -5.80
C PHE A 91 1.86 2.04 -7.02
N ARG A 92 1.17 1.97 -8.15
CA ARG A 92 1.75 1.43 -9.37
C ARG A 92 2.92 2.28 -9.82
N SER A 93 2.83 3.57 -9.67
CA SER A 93 3.88 4.48 -10.04
C SER A 93 5.10 4.27 -9.16
N LEU A 94 4.89 4.10 -7.86
CA LEU A 94 5.98 3.84 -6.94
C LEU A 94 6.63 2.50 -7.24
N ALA A 95 5.82 1.50 -7.47
CA ALA A 95 6.35 0.17 -7.76
C ALA A 95 7.17 0.21 -9.05
N GLY A 96 6.70 0.94 -10.03
CA GLY A 96 7.42 1.06 -11.28
C GLY A 96 8.75 1.75 -11.12
N SER A 97 8.81 2.75 -10.28
CA SER A 97 10.04 3.46 -10.10
C SER A 97 11.06 2.64 -9.33
N LEU A 98 10.61 1.81 -8.43
CA LEU A 98 11.52 1.00 -7.66
C LEU A 98 11.93 -0.27 -8.37
N GLY A 99 11.03 -0.80 -9.14
CA GLY A 99 11.34 -2.04 -9.81
C GLY A 99 11.77 -1.90 -11.24
N HIS A 100 12.03 -0.69 -11.64
CA HIS A 100 12.37 -0.49 -13.02
C HIS A 100 13.73 -1.05 -13.32
N ILE A 101 13.81 -2.03 -14.10
CA ILE A 101 15.03 -2.58 -14.46
C ILE A 101 15.48 -2.17 -15.77
N GLY A 102 15.09 -1.24 -16.25
CA GLY A 102 15.61 -0.73 -17.45
C GLY A 102 15.65 -1.65 -18.56
N VAL A 103 14.89 -2.53 -18.60
CA VAL A 103 14.94 -3.41 -19.59
C VAL A 103 14.63 -2.94 -20.84
N ALA A 104 14.49 -1.94 -20.92
CA ALA A 104 14.15 -1.44 -22.04
C ALA A 104 14.91 -1.81 -23.08
N GLU A 105 14.46 -1.87 -24.03
CA GLU A 105 15.22 -2.08 -25.09
C GLU A 105 16.15 -3.11 -25.07
N GLY A 106 15.88 -4.08 -24.58
CA GLY A 106 16.75 -5.17 -24.66
C GLY A 106 18.11 -4.96 -24.22
N GLN A 107 18.39 -4.03 -23.49
CA GLN A 107 19.64 -3.79 -23.07
C GLN A 107 19.72 -4.29 -21.72
N PRO A 108 20.22 -5.38 -21.46
CA PRO A 108 20.28 -5.96 -20.18
C PRO A 108 21.09 -5.10 -19.29
N ARG A 109 20.67 -4.87 -18.16
CA ARG A 109 21.34 -4.09 -17.29
C ARG A 109 22.31 -4.90 -16.67
N ARG A 110 23.44 -4.61 -16.65
CA ARG A 110 24.45 -5.28 -16.08
C ARG A 110 24.40 -5.18 -14.66
N LEU A 111 23.99 -6.03 -13.96
CA LEU A 111 24.02 -6.01 -12.56
C LEU A 111 25.34 -6.09 -12.01
N THR A 112 26.28 -6.24 -12.82
CA THR A 112 27.58 -6.36 -12.32
C THR A 112 27.91 -5.24 -11.42
N VAL A 113 27.26 -4.24 -11.62
CA VAL A 113 27.52 -3.13 -10.83
C VAL A 113 27.43 -3.46 -9.45
N VAL A 114 26.65 -4.35 -9.15
CA VAL A 114 26.48 -4.65 -7.87
C VAL A 114 27.35 -5.52 -7.31
N GLN A 115 27.83 -6.26 -8.04
CA GLN A 115 28.62 -7.18 -7.55
C GLN A 115 29.71 -6.95 -7.01
N PRO A 116 29.95 -6.56 -6.83
CA PRO A 116 31.09 -6.34 -6.36
C PRO A 116 31.33 -7.03 -5.25
N GLN A 117 31.40 -7.28 -4.98
CA GLN A 117 31.63 -7.67 -4.10
C GLN A 117 32.04 -8.46 -3.73
N PRO A 118 32.35 -8.72 -3.69
CA PRO A 118 32.70 -9.57 -3.39
C PRO A 118 33.34 -9.60 -2.58
N ALA A 119 33.38 -9.55 -2.30
CA ALA A 119 33.90 -9.70 -1.62
C ALA A 119 34.60 -10.04 -1.40
N GLY A 120 34.71 -9.98 -1.34
CA GLY A 120 35.43 -10.43 -1.18
C GLY A 120 35.38 -10.81 -1.00
#